data_486a2479652e798f4189f6bed2365de0
#
_entry.id   486a2479652e798f4189f6bed2365de0
#
_cell.length_a   1.000
_cell.length_b   1.000
_cell.length_c   1.000
_cell.angle_alpha   90.00
_cell.angle_beta   90.00
_cell.angle_gamma   90.00
#
_symmetry.space_group_name_H-M   'P 1'
#
loop_
_entity.id
_entity.type
_entity.pdbx_description
1 polymer ?
#
loop_
_entity_poly.entity_id
_entity_poly.type
_entity_poly.pdbx_seq_one_letter_code
_entity_poly.pdbx_strand_id
1 'polypeptide(L)'
;LKEIRKESKGEFIFSVDGKTPIRRETPRKFLRTALNQACTMHGMRSTFRDWCAENDIDNEAAEKSLMHTTGTQTTLAYQRSDLLDRRRVVMQLWADALFDDEKTKIHKADLL
;
A
#
# COMPACT_ATOMS: atom_id res chain seq x y z
N LEU A 1 -6.78 -10.12 2.72
CA LEU A 1 -6.28 -10.49 4.07
C LEU A 1 -7.22 -11.45 4.81
N LYS A 2 -8.54 -11.24 4.78
CA LYS A 2 -9.51 -12.12 5.46
C LYS A 2 -9.45 -13.56 4.94
N GLU A 3 -9.29 -13.76 3.64
CA GLU A 3 -9.15 -15.09 3.02
C GLU A 3 -7.81 -15.72 3.40
N ILE A 4 -6.71 -14.99 3.26
CA ILE A 4 -5.38 -15.46 3.68
C ILE A 4 -5.37 -15.83 5.17
N ARG A 5 -6.07 -15.04 6.01
CA ARG A 5 -6.18 -15.35 7.44
C ARG A 5 -6.91 -16.66 7.71
N LYS A 6 -7.92 -17.01 6.92
CA LYS A 6 -8.64 -18.29 7.04
C LYS A 6 -7.73 -19.47 6.72
N GLU A 7 -6.81 -19.31 5.78
CA GLU A 7 -5.85 -20.35 5.40
C GLU A 7 -4.65 -20.44 6.36
N SER A 8 -4.38 -19.35 7.10
CA SER A 8 -3.30 -19.30 8.06
C SER A 8 -3.60 -20.17 9.28
N LYS A 9 -2.73 -21.13 9.55
CA LYS A 9 -2.86 -22.09 10.66
C LYS A 9 -2.22 -21.62 11.97
N GLY A 10 -1.82 -20.35 12.08
CA GLY A 10 -1.05 -19.89 13.23
C GLY A 10 -1.27 -18.43 13.61
N GLU A 11 -0.38 -17.93 14.44
CA GLU A 11 -0.41 -16.57 14.96
C GLU A 11 -0.14 -15.53 13.87
N PHE A 12 0.74 -15.87 12.92
CA PHE A 12 1.14 -14.96 11.84
C PHE A 12 0.36 -15.21 10.55
N ILE A 13 -0.16 -14.14 9.95
CA ILE A 13 -0.87 -14.21 8.66
C ILE A 13 0.10 -14.64 7.55
N PHE A 14 1.29 -14.03 7.54
CA PHE A 14 2.35 -14.36 6.59
C PHE A 14 3.40 -15.22 7.28
N SER A 15 3.26 -16.52 7.12
CA SER A 15 4.15 -17.52 7.72
C SER A 15 4.11 -18.80 6.89
N VAL A 16 5.18 -19.55 6.90
CA VAL A 16 5.24 -20.90 6.28
C VAL A 16 4.77 -21.97 7.25
N ASP A 17 5.14 -21.84 8.52
CA ASP A 17 4.88 -22.83 9.58
C ASP A 17 3.79 -22.40 10.57
N GLY A 18 3.23 -21.21 10.41
CA GLY A 18 2.25 -20.59 11.31
C GLY A 18 2.82 -20.06 12.62
N LYS A 19 4.07 -20.37 12.95
CA LYS A 19 4.72 -20.04 14.24
C LYS A 19 5.71 -18.90 14.14
N THR A 20 6.36 -18.76 12.97
CA THR A 20 7.36 -17.73 12.72
C THR A 20 6.92 -16.83 11.57
N PRO A 21 7.06 -15.50 11.68
CA PRO A 21 6.76 -14.61 10.57
C PRO A 21 7.75 -14.84 9.42
N ILE A 22 7.31 -14.55 8.19
CA ILE A 22 8.24 -14.58 7.07
C ILE A 22 9.38 -13.57 7.30
N ARG A 23 10.58 -13.95 6.88
CA ARG A 23 11.75 -13.09 7.01
C ARG A 23 11.62 -11.85 6.14
N ARG A 24 12.19 -10.73 6.58
CA ARG A 24 12.18 -9.44 5.88
C ARG A 24 12.67 -9.54 4.43
N GLU A 25 13.61 -10.43 4.16
CA GLU A 25 14.19 -10.64 2.83
C GLU A 25 13.32 -11.49 1.91
N THR A 26 12.36 -12.25 2.45
CA THR A 26 11.54 -13.20 1.68
C THR A 26 10.77 -12.53 0.53
N PRO A 27 10.05 -11.42 0.71
CA PRO A 27 9.36 -10.75 -0.38
C PRO A 27 10.33 -10.27 -1.48
N ARG A 28 11.47 -9.72 -1.09
CA ARG A 28 12.50 -9.27 -2.04
C ARG A 28 13.07 -10.44 -2.86
N LYS A 29 13.36 -11.55 -2.20
CA LYS A 29 13.88 -12.75 -2.86
C LYS A 29 12.84 -13.31 -3.83
N PHE A 30 11.58 -13.37 -3.41
CA PHE A 30 10.46 -13.80 -4.25
C PHE A 30 10.33 -12.94 -5.51
N LEU A 31 10.34 -11.60 -5.40
CA LEU A 31 10.26 -10.70 -6.54
C LEU A 31 11.38 -10.94 -7.55
N ARG A 32 12.61 -11.14 -7.07
CA ARG A 32 13.76 -11.37 -7.94
C ARG A 32 13.75 -12.73 -8.63
N THR A 33 13.34 -13.77 -7.92
CA THR A 33 13.42 -15.16 -8.41
C THR A 33 12.16 -15.61 -9.14
N ALA A 34 10.97 -15.31 -8.62
CA ALA A 34 9.72 -15.76 -9.21
C ALA A 34 9.26 -14.89 -10.38
N LEU A 35 9.49 -13.59 -10.30
CA LEU A 35 9.06 -12.65 -11.34
C LEU A 35 10.15 -12.29 -12.33
N ASN A 36 11.39 -12.77 -12.12
CA ASN A 36 12.59 -12.43 -12.93
C ASN A 36 12.68 -10.92 -13.23
N GLN A 37 12.30 -10.10 -12.26
CA GLN A 37 12.13 -8.65 -12.41
C GLN A 37 13.16 -7.91 -11.57
N ALA A 38 13.72 -6.86 -12.11
CA ALA A 38 14.61 -5.94 -11.39
C ALA A 38 13.83 -4.98 -10.44
N CYS A 39 12.57 -5.29 -10.12
CA CYS A 39 11.77 -4.48 -9.22
C CYS A 39 12.18 -4.66 -7.76
N THR A 40 11.97 -3.61 -6.98
CA THR A 40 12.25 -3.61 -5.54
C THR A 40 10.99 -3.28 -4.76
N MET A 41 10.92 -3.72 -3.49
CA MET A 41 9.83 -3.32 -2.59
C MET A 41 9.72 -1.80 -2.44
N HIS A 42 10.84 -1.09 -2.49
CA HIS A 42 10.86 0.37 -2.49
C HIS A 42 10.30 0.95 -3.79
N GLY A 43 10.64 0.36 -4.94
CA GLY A 43 10.09 0.74 -6.23
C GLY A 43 8.55 0.66 -6.27
N MET A 44 7.96 -0.38 -5.68
CA MET A 44 6.50 -0.49 -5.59
C MET A 44 5.87 0.67 -4.80
N ARG A 45 6.54 1.16 -3.76
CA ARG A 45 6.08 2.34 -3.01
C ARG A 45 6.21 3.62 -3.84
N SER A 46 7.29 3.75 -4.60
CA SER A 46 7.47 4.87 -5.53
C SER A 46 6.39 4.87 -6.61
N THR A 47 6.10 3.73 -7.22
CA THR A 47 5.04 3.60 -8.23
C THR A 47 3.68 4.05 -7.69
N PHE A 48 3.32 3.67 -6.47
CA PHE A 48 2.10 4.16 -5.83
C PHE A 48 2.11 5.68 -5.66
N ARG A 49 3.25 6.26 -5.25
CA ARG A 49 3.40 7.70 -5.07
C ARG A 49 3.27 8.47 -6.40
N ASP A 50 3.94 7.98 -7.43
CA ASP A 50 3.90 8.57 -8.77
C ASP A 50 2.46 8.52 -9.31
N TRP A 51 1.79 7.37 -9.18
CA TRP A 51 0.40 7.23 -9.55
C TRP A 51 -0.52 8.20 -8.77
N CYS A 52 -0.33 8.36 -7.46
CA CYS A 52 -1.09 9.33 -6.67
C CYS A 52 -0.90 10.77 -7.21
N ALA A 53 0.33 11.14 -7.53
CA ALA A 53 0.64 12.47 -8.07
C ALA A 53 0.00 12.70 -9.46
N GLU A 54 0.04 11.68 -10.32
CA GLU A 54 -0.54 11.74 -11.67
C GLU A 54 -2.08 11.80 -11.66
N ASN A 55 -2.71 11.29 -10.60
CA ASN A 55 -4.16 11.25 -10.45
C ASN A 55 -4.71 12.32 -9.49
N ASP A 56 -3.93 13.32 -9.13
CA ASP A 56 -4.32 14.42 -8.22
C ASP A 56 -4.82 13.91 -6.84
N ILE A 57 -4.31 12.78 -6.36
CA ILE A 57 -4.66 12.23 -5.05
C ILE A 57 -4.09 13.11 -3.94
N ASP A 58 -4.88 13.33 -2.90
CA ASP A 58 -4.45 14.06 -1.71
C ASP A 58 -3.13 13.52 -1.15
N ASN A 59 -2.11 14.38 -1.16
CA ASN A 59 -0.74 14.01 -0.77
C ASN A 59 -0.65 13.51 0.67
N GLU A 60 -1.42 14.09 1.59
CA GLU A 60 -1.39 13.68 3.00
C GLU A 60 -1.96 12.27 3.17
N ALA A 61 -3.07 11.95 2.49
CA ALA A 61 -3.65 10.61 2.50
C ALA A 61 -2.73 9.59 1.84
N ALA A 62 -2.04 9.94 0.76
CA ALA A 62 -1.07 9.09 0.09
C ALA A 62 0.13 8.77 0.99
N GLU A 63 0.73 9.79 1.64
CA GLU A 63 1.84 9.60 2.59
C GLU A 63 1.46 8.73 3.78
N LYS A 64 0.29 8.99 4.38
CA LYS A 64 -0.22 8.19 5.49
C LYS A 64 -0.56 6.76 5.07
N SER A 65 -0.98 6.53 3.83
CA SER A 65 -1.22 5.18 3.30
C SER A 65 0.06 4.36 3.22
N LEU A 66 1.18 5.02 2.99
CA LEU A 66 2.51 4.41 3.02
C LEU A 66 3.14 4.35 4.42
N MET A 67 2.42 4.79 5.45
CA MET A 67 2.96 4.93 6.82
C MET A 67 4.20 5.82 6.89
N HIS A 68 4.30 6.82 6.00
CA HIS A 68 5.32 7.83 6.10
C HIS A 68 4.94 8.86 7.17
N THR A 69 5.85 9.11 8.09
CA THR A 69 5.77 10.26 9.00
C THR A 69 6.33 11.46 8.27
N THR A 70 5.46 12.30 7.73
CA THR A 70 5.86 13.55 7.07
C THR A 70 5.71 14.70 8.04
N GLY A 71 6.77 15.48 8.22
CA GLY A 71 6.74 16.71 8.99
C GLY A 71 7.74 16.76 10.15
N THR A 72 7.90 17.97 10.69
CA THR A 72 8.65 18.22 11.91
C THR A 72 7.88 17.70 13.13
N GLN A 73 8.57 17.53 14.27
CA GLN A 73 7.93 17.10 15.53
C GLN A 73 6.71 17.97 15.91
N THR A 74 6.76 19.26 15.57
CA THR A 74 5.65 20.20 15.76
C THR A 74 4.46 19.87 14.88
N THR A 75 4.68 19.56 13.60
CA THR A 75 3.62 19.21 12.65
C THR A 75 2.97 17.90 13.02
N LEU A 76 3.74 16.92 13.50
CA LEU A 76 3.24 15.61 13.95
C LEU A 76 2.32 15.74 15.18
N ALA A 77 2.56 16.71 16.06
CA ALA A 77 1.71 16.99 17.22
C ALA A 77 0.31 17.48 16.81
N TYR A 78 0.18 18.13 15.67
CA TYR A 78 -1.11 18.59 15.12
C TYR A 78 -1.83 17.58 14.23
N GLN A 79 -1.11 16.59 13.68
CA GLN A 79 -1.68 15.54 12.83
C GLN A 79 -2.31 14.41 13.66
N ARG A 80 -3.42 14.69 14.34
CA ARG A 80 -4.10 13.71 15.20
C ARG A 80 -4.97 12.69 14.45
N SER A 81 -5.26 12.94 13.17
CA SER A 81 -6.12 12.06 12.39
C SER A 81 -5.28 11.10 11.54
N ASP A 82 -5.63 9.82 11.57
CA ASP A 82 -5.06 8.80 10.68
C ASP A 82 -5.64 8.84 9.26
N LEU A 83 -6.59 9.73 9.00
CA LEU A 83 -7.29 9.88 7.72
C LEU A 83 -7.82 8.54 7.16
N LEU A 84 -8.29 7.65 8.03
CA LEU A 84 -8.63 6.27 7.65
C LEU A 84 -9.65 6.21 6.51
N ASP A 85 -10.66 7.06 6.51
CA ASP A 85 -11.69 7.06 5.48
C ASP A 85 -11.13 7.53 4.13
N ARG A 86 -10.32 8.60 4.12
CA ARG A 86 -9.62 9.06 2.91
C ARG A 86 -8.65 8.01 2.39
N ARG A 87 -7.86 7.41 3.27
CA ARG A 87 -6.92 6.32 2.92
C ARG A 87 -7.66 5.11 2.35
N ARG A 88 -8.84 4.77 2.86
CA ARG A 88 -9.67 3.68 2.32
C ARG A 88 -10.05 3.96 0.86
N VAL A 89 -10.48 5.17 0.55
CA VAL A 89 -10.80 5.59 -0.83
C VAL A 89 -9.57 5.49 -1.71
N VAL A 90 -8.45 6.08 -1.30
CA VAL A 90 -7.18 6.03 -2.06
C VAL A 90 -6.73 4.60 -2.34
N MET A 91 -6.79 3.74 -1.34
CA MET A 91 -6.37 2.33 -1.50
C MET A 91 -7.33 1.52 -2.37
N GLN A 92 -8.63 1.87 -2.38
CA GLN A 92 -9.58 1.25 -3.29
C GLN A 92 -9.31 1.68 -4.73
N LEU A 93 -9.14 2.98 -4.98
CA LEU A 93 -8.80 3.51 -6.31
C LEU A 93 -7.49 2.89 -6.84
N TRP A 94 -6.49 2.75 -5.97
CA TRP A 94 -5.24 2.08 -6.33
C TRP A 94 -5.45 0.61 -6.68
N ALA A 95 -6.27 -0.12 -5.91
CA ALA A 95 -6.59 -1.51 -6.22
C ALA A 95 -7.32 -1.62 -7.57
N ASP A 96 -8.27 -0.75 -7.81
CA ASP A 96 -9.01 -0.71 -9.08
C ASP A 96 -8.05 -0.41 -10.25
N ALA A 97 -7.12 0.53 -10.08
CA ALA A 97 -6.10 0.85 -11.09
C ALA A 97 -5.15 -0.32 -11.39
N LEU A 98 -4.88 -1.19 -10.41
CA LEU A 98 -4.02 -2.36 -10.60
C LEU A 98 -4.73 -3.55 -11.29
N PHE A 99 -6.04 -3.65 -11.15
CA PHE A 99 -6.79 -4.83 -11.58
C PHE A 99 -7.77 -4.55 -12.74
N ASP A 100 -7.95 -3.30 -13.14
CA ASP A 100 -8.88 -2.91 -14.19
C ASP A 100 -8.13 -2.27 -15.38
N ASP A 101 -7.74 -3.10 -16.34
CA ASP A 101 -7.03 -2.66 -17.57
C ASP A 101 -7.88 -1.74 -18.47
N GLU A 102 -9.20 -1.68 -18.28
CA GLU A 102 -10.10 -0.94 -19.18
C GLU A 102 -10.71 0.35 -18.59
N LYS A 103 -10.61 0.59 -17.28
CA LYS A 103 -11.37 1.65 -16.59
C LYS A 103 -10.57 2.71 -15.85
N THR A 104 -9.28 2.83 -16.04
CA THR A 104 -8.42 3.77 -15.30
C THR A 104 -8.63 5.22 -15.74
N LYS A 105 -9.88 5.67 -15.84
CA LYS A 105 -10.21 7.10 -15.85
C LYS A 105 -10.93 7.43 -14.55
N ILE A 106 -10.14 7.70 -13.53
CA ILE A 106 -10.66 8.25 -12.27
C ILE A 106 -11.34 9.57 -12.61
N HIS A 107 -12.65 9.65 -12.42
CA HIS A 107 -13.35 10.93 -12.51
C HIS A 107 -13.07 11.74 -11.25
N LYS A 108 -12.55 12.96 -11.43
CA LYS A 108 -12.33 13.91 -10.32
C LYS A 108 -13.56 14.12 -9.42
N ALA A 109 -14.75 13.85 -9.92
CA ALA A 109 -16.01 13.92 -9.17
C ALA A 109 -16.12 12.88 -8.03
N ASP A 110 -15.37 11.79 -8.09
CA ASP A 110 -15.41 10.71 -7.09
C ASP A 110 -14.45 10.95 -5.92
N LEU A 111 -13.66 12.02 -5.98
CA LEU A 111 -12.63 12.36 -4.98
C LEU A 111 -13.07 13.44 -3.99
N LEU A 112 -14.24 14.04 -4.18
CA LEU A 112 -14.83 15.07 -3.33
C LEU A 112 -15.97 14.52 -2.50
#